data_9b1817cc6c013d2ef03e0f61100c03f5
#
_entry.id   9b1817cc6c013d2ef03e0f61100c03f5
#
_cell.length_a   1.000
_cell.length_b   1.000
_cell.length_c   1.000
_cell.angle_alpha   90.00
_cell.angle_beta   90.00
_cell.angle_gamma   90.00
#
_symmetry.space_group_name_H-M   'P 1'
#
loop_
_entity.id
_entity.type
_entity.pdbx_description
1 polymer ?
#
loop_
_entity_poly.entity_id
_entity_poly.type
_entity_poly.pdbx_seq_one_letter_code
_entity_poly.pdbx_strand_id
1 'polypeptide(L)'
;MKATDSGLAHATLQAVGSTWLQWIILSALTGSPLGSAVFLLVFWLVVDRFTLGILPDPLRWVMRRRRASSLERTLLGNPHDGRARLELAGLYVDRAKYTPAIELLKPNVEKGGHDPQTLFTMGVACLGAGYVAQGEKLLDTVDDASPGFRVNEVDLMRGRFRLARKDFAGAKLALEKLVSARAGTIEGRVLLARALDGLGDDGAAALMKDAAWHEYVSAPGFQRRKERLWAWRARPSRPATYVLIAVLALTLFATLAAPRINQWAAARQRAANGAYSDPGLMDPDE
;
A
#
# COMPACT_ATOMS: atom_id res chain seq x y z
N MET A 1 -34.17 17.96 23.31
CA MET A 1 -33.13 17.14 22.68
C MET A 1 -32.67 17.83 21.39
N LYS A 2 -32.05 19.05 21.48
CA LYS A 2 -31.61 19.86 20.34
C LYS A 2 -30.27 20.61 20.55
N ALA A 3 -29.53 20.26 21.61
CA ALA A 3 -28.31 21.03 21.97
C ALA A 3 -26.97 20.32 21.64
N THR A 4 -26.99 19.11 21.13
CA THR A 4 -25.76 18.33 20.86
C THR A 4 -25.22 18.42 19.42
N ASP A 5 -26.03 18.89 18.46
CA ASP A 5 -25.60 19.02 17.06
C ASP A 5 -24.73 20.24 16.75
N SER A 6 -24.88 21.32 17.54
CA SER A 6 -24.11 22.54 17.34
C SER A 6 -22.62 22.39 17.75
N GLY A 7 -22.35 21.57 18.75
CA GLY A 7 -20.99 21.36 19.26
C GLY A 7 -20.10 20.55 18.30
N LEU A 8 -20.66 19.55 17.65
CA LEU A 8 -19.93 18.73 16.67
C LEU A 8 -19.66 19.50 15.36
N ALA A 9 -20.62 20.31 14.92
CA ALA A 9 -20.45 21.15 13.74
C ALA A 9 -19.38 22.25 13.95
N HIS A 10 -19.31 22.84 15.15
CA HIS A 10 -18.25 23.78 15.49
C HIS A 10 -16.87 23.13 15.60
N ALA A 11 -16.77 21.91 16.13
CA ALA A 11 -15.50 21.18 16.23
C ALA A 11 -14.95 20.77 14.85
N THR A 12 -15.81 20.37 13.93
CA THR A 12 -15.41 20.04 12.55
C THR A 12 -15.01 21.28 11.74
N LEU A 13 -15.70 22.41 11.91
CA LEU A 13 -15.32 23.68 11.29
C LEU A 13 -13.99 24.22 11.84
N GLN A 14 -13.69 24.03 13.13
CA GLN A 14 -12.40 24.40 13.71
C GLN A 14 -11.25 23.49 13.24
N ALA A 15 -11.49 22.20 13.07
CA ALA A 15 -10.48 21.28 12.55
C ALA A 15 -10.13 21.57 11.08
N VAL A 16 -11.11 21.90 10.25
CA VAL A 16 -10.90 22.37 8.87
C VAL A 16 -10.17 23.72 8.85
N GLY A 17 -10.46 24.62 9.80
CA GLY A 17 -9.75 25.89 9.94
C GLY A 17 -8.26 25.74 10.27
N SER A 18 -7.85 24.71 11.00
CA SER A 18 -6.44 24.51 11.38
C SER A 18 -5.59 23.98 10.21
N THR A 19 -6.13 23.15 9.34
CA THR A 19 -5.44 22.70 8.11
C THR A 19 -5.29 23.84 7.09
N TRP A 20 -6.27 24.72 6.98
CA TRP A 20 -6.17 25.94 6.19
C TRP A 20 -5.10 26.90 6.71
N LEU A 21 -4.96 27.04 8.03
CA LEU A 21 -3.93 27.86 8.65
C LEU A 21 -2.52 27.30 8.38
N GLN A 22 -2.31 26.00 8.50
CA GLN A 22 -1.04 25.37 8.15
C GLN A 22 -0.69 25.59 6.67
N TRP A 23 -1.68 25.47 5.80
CA TRP A 23 -1.51 25.73 4.38
C TRP A 23 -1.21 27.20 4.08
N ILE A 24 -1.89 28.15 4.74
CA ILE A 24 -1.64 29.60 4.61
C ILE A 24 -0.25 29.96 5.14
N ILE A 25 0.15 29.46 6.31
CA ILE A 25 1.48 29.73 6.88
C ILE A 25 2.57 29.19 5.95
N LEU A 26 2.39 27.98 5.43
CA LEU A 26 3.35 27.38 4.53
C LEU A 26 3.38 28.08 3.16
N SER A 27 2.22 28.52 2.66
CA SER A 27 2.15 29.28 1.41
C SER A 27 2.78 30.68 1.54
N ALA A 28 2.69 31.30 2.70
CA ALA A 28 3.36 32.55 3.01
C ALA A 28 4.89 32.40 3.13
N LEU A 29 5.34 31.26 3.66
CA LEU A 29 6.78 30.94 3.79
C LEU A 29 7.43 30.55 2.45
N THR A 30 6.70 29.86 1.59
CA THR A 30 7.22 29.37 0.29
C THR A 30 6.91 30.33 -0.87
N GLY A 31 6.11 31.37 -0.64
CA GLY A 31 5.67 32.31 -1.67
C GLY A 31 4.79 31.71 -2.78
N SER A 32 4.44 30.41 -2.68
CA SER A 32 3.68 29.69 -3.70
C SER A 32 2.75 28.65 -3.08
N PRO A 33 1.43 28.70 -3.35
CA PRO A 33 0.48 27.72 -2.84
C PRO A 33 0.74 26.30 -3.37
N LEU A 34 1.23 26.18 -4.59
CA LEU A 34 1.65 24.90 -5.18
C LEU A 34 2.90 24.34 -4.50
N GLY A 35 3.88 25.18 -4.18
CA GLY A 35 5.08 24.79 -3.45
C GLY A 35 4.76 24.22 -2.07
N SER A 36 3.82 24.85 -1.36
CA SER A 36 3.35 24.40 -0.04
C SER A 36 2.66 23.03 -0.11
N ALA A 37 1.81 22.81 -1.11
CA ALA A 37 1.13 21.54 -1.31
C ALA A 37 2.14 20.41 -1.63
N VAL A 38 3.11 20.68 -2.49
CA VAL A 38 4.19 19.73 -2.81
C VAL A 38 5.06 19.44 -1.58
N PHE A 39 5.42 20.46 -0.80
CA PHE A 39 6.19 20.29 0.43
C PHE A 39 5.45 19.42 1.45
N LEU A 40 4.17 19.70 1.70
CA LEU A 40 3.34 18.88 2.60
C LEU A 40 3.23 17.43 2.12
N LEU A 41 3.03 17.22 0.82
CA LEU A 41 2.97 15.89 0.25
C LEU A 41 4.29 15.13 0.42
N VAL A 42 5.43 15.78 0.13
CA VAL A 42 6.75 15.19 0.33
C VAL A 42 7.02 14.94 1.82
N PHE A 43 6.69 15.90 2.69
CA PHE A 43 6.84 15.76 4.13
C PHE A 43 6.03 14.54 4.64
N TRP A 44 4.77 14.42 4.27
CA TRP A 44 3.93 13.28 4.65
C TRP A 44 4.43 11.96 4.08
N LEU A 45 4.94 11.93 2.84
CA LEU A 45 5.59 10.75 2.26
C LEU A 45 6.83 10.33 3.05
N VAL A 46 7.65 11.31 3.46
CA VAL A 46 8.84 11.04 4.28
C VAL A 46 8.42 10.55 5.67
N VAL A 47 7.49 11.22 6.34
CA VAL A 47 6.99 10.79 7.64
C VAL A 47 6.40 9.37 7.56
N ASP A 48 5.56 9.07 6.58
CA ASP A 48 5.01 7.73 6.38
C ASP A 48 6.11 6.69 6.16
N ARG A 49 7.14 7.03 5.38
CA ARG A 49 8.28 6.15 5.11
C ARG A 49 9.01 5.71 6.37
N PHE A 50 9.16 6.62 7.34
CA PHE A 50 9.88 6.35 8.59
C PHE A 50 8.98 5.83 9.72
N THR A 51 7.69 6.17 9.70
CA THR A 51 6.74 5.82 10.76
C THR A 51 5.86 4.62 10.41
N LEU A 52 4.93 4.81 9.49
CA LEU A 52 3.87 3.86 9.19
C LEU A 52 4.21 2.92 8.03
N GLY A 53 4.83 3.43 6.97
CA GLY A 53 5.19 2.66 5.78
C GLY A 53 3.96 2.05 5.07
N ILE A 54 2.82 2.74 5.11
CA ILE A 54 1.56 2.29 4.50
C ILE A 54 1.51 2.68 3.04
N LEU A 55 2.02 3.87 2.71
CA LEU A 55 1.99 4.37 1.35
C LEU A 55 2.94 3.56 0.45
N PRO A 56 2.50 3.21 -0.76
CA PRO A 56 3.37 2.57 -1.73
C PRO A 56 4.52 3.51 -2.07
N ASP A 57 5.74 2.96 -2.14
CA ASP A 57 6.94 3.72 -2.49
C ASP A 57 6.81 4.28 -3.93
N PRO A 58 6.61 5.61 -4.11
CA PRO A 58 6.39 6.19 -5.42
C PRO A 58 7.62 6.05 -6.32
N LEU A 59 8.82 6.03 -5.73
CA LEU A 59 10.07 5.83 -6.47
C LEU A 59 10.11 4.43 -7.08
N ARG A 60 9.73 3.40 -6.33
CA ARG A 60 9.65 2.02 -6.84
C ARG A 60 8.64 1.90 -7.97
N TRP A 61 7.50 2.58 -7.86
CA TRP A 61 6.49 2.58 -8.92
C TRP A 61 7.02 3.23 -10.21
N VAL A 62 7.68 4.40 -10.09
CA VAL A 62 8.30 5.09 -11.23
C VAL A 62 9.44 4.25 -11.85
N MET A 63 10.31 3.68 -11.00
CA MET A 63 11.42 2.84 -11.45
C MET A 63 10.93 1.57 -12.18
N ARG A 64 9.90 0.89 -11.65
CA ARG A 64 9.26 -0.25 -12.32
C ARG A 64 8.62 0.14 -13.66
N ARG A 65 8.05 1.34 -13.75
CA ARG A 65 7.46 1.84 -15.00
C ARG A 65 8.53 2.15 -16.03
N ARG A 66 9.61 2.82 -15.63
CA ARG A 66 10.79 3.07 -16.49
C ARG A 66 11.45 1.77 -16.95
N ARG A 67 11.58 0.79 -16.05
CA ARG A 67 12.15 -0.52 -16.37
C ARG A 67 11.31 -1.24 -17.43
N ALA A 68 9.98 -1.26 -17.28
CA ALA A 68 9.10 -1.85 -18.29
C ALA A 68 9.28 -1.19 -19.66
N SER A 69 9.27 0.16 -19.73
CA SER A 69 9.49 0.87 -21.01
C SER A 69 10.88 0.64 -21.61
N SER A 70 11.91 0.46 -20.77
CA SER A 70 13.24 0.09 -21.23
C SER A 70 13.26 -1.31 -21.85
N LEU A 71 12.60 -2.28 -21.20
CA LEU A 71 12.50 -3.65 -21.72
C LEU A 71 11.68 -3.73 -23.01
N GLU A 72 10.60 -2.96 -23.11
CA GLU A 72 9.82 -2.84 -24.34
C GLU A 72 10.70 -2.34 -25.50
N ARG A 73 11.53 -1.32 -25.29
CA ARG A 73 12.50 -0.85 -26.31
C ARG A 73 13.55 -1.89 -26.66
N THR A 74 14.07 -2.62 -25.66
CA THR A 74 15.02 -3.71 -25.90
C THR A 74 14.41 -4.77 -26.80
N LEU A 75 13.14 -5.13 -26.58
CA LEU A 75 12.44 -6.12 -27.39
C LEU A 75 12.09 -5.63 -28.80
N LEU A 76 11.93 -4.31 -29.00
CA LEU A 76 11.83 -3.73 -30.35
C LEU A 76 13.12 -3.89 -31.14
N GLY A 77 14.28 -3.76 -30.48
CA GLY A 77 15.59 -3.97 -31.12
C GLY A 77 15.98 -5.45 -31.26
N ASN A 78 15.64 -6.27 -30.28
CA ASN A 78 15.91 -7.71 -30.28
C ASN A 78 14.67 -8.51 -29.81
N PRO A 79 13.75 -8.87 -30.71
CA PRO A 79 12.54 -9.61 -30.36
C PRO A 79 12.81 -11.02 -29.82
N HIS A 80 14.03 -11.55 -30.01
CA HIS A 80 14.39 -12.91 -29.61
C HIS A 80 15.00 -13.00 -28.20
N ASP A 81 15.14 -11.89 -27.49
CA ASP A 81 15.64 -11.87 -26.12
C ASP A 81 14.63 -12.46 -25.14
N GLY A 82 14.79 -13.76 -24.86
CA GLY A 82 13.92 -14.50 -23.94
C GLY A 82 14.00 -14.00 -22.51
N ARG A 83 15.16 -13.45 -22.09
CA ARG A 83 15.34 -12.93 -20.73
C ARG A 83 14.59 -11.59 -20.56
N ALA A 84 14.68 -10.69 -21.53
CA ALA A 84 13.94 -9.44 -21.52
C ALA A 84 12.43 -9.69 -21.54
N ARG A 85 11.95 -10.69 -22.31
CA ARG A 85 10.54 -11.10 -22.31
C ARG A 85 10.09 -11.60 -20.93
N LEU A 86 10.88 -12.45 -20.30
CA LEU A 86 10.55 -12.99 -18.97
C LEU A 86 10.49 -11.88 -17.92
N GLU A 87 11.46 -10.96 -17.90
CA GLU A 87 11.46 -9.83 -16.97
C GLU A 87 10.25 -8.92 -17.19
N LEU A 88 9.95 -8.58 -18.43
CA LEU A 88 8.79 -7.74 -18.77
C LEU A 88 7.46 -8.42 -18.42
N ALA A 89 7.35 -9.73 -18.69
CA ALA A 89 6.17 -10.50 -18.31
C ALA A 89 5.97 -10.53 -16.79
N GLY A 90 7.02 -10.67 -16.00
CA GLY A 90 6.96 -10.54 -14.54
C GLY A 90 6.41 -9.19 -14.09
N LEU A 91 6.87 -8.09 -14.71
CA LEU A 91 6.33 -6.75 -14.44
C LEU A 91 4.87 -6.58 -14.86
N TYR A 92 4.43 -7.28 -15.88
CA TYR A 92 3.01 -7.29 -16.29
C TYR A 92 2.15 -8.10 -15.32
N VAL A 93 2.63 -9.26 -14.86
CA VAL A 93 1.96 -10.06 -13.81
C VAL A 93 1.81 -9.25 -12.52
N ASP A 94 2.85 -8.53 -12.07
CA ASP A 94 2.80 -7.64 -10.91
C ASP A 94 1.73 -6.55 -11.04
N ARG A 95 1.35 -6.18 -12.28
CA ARG A 95 0.31 -5.18 -12.59
C ARG A 95 -1.03 -5.79 -12.96
N ALA A 96 -1.21 -7.07 -12.73
CA ALA A 96 -2.40 -7.84 -13.13
C ALA A 96 -2.73 -7.76 -14.64
N LYS A 97 -1.71 -7.49 -15.49
CA LYS A 97 -1.81 -7.54 -16.95
C LYS A 97 -1.47 -8.96 -17.43
N TYR A 98 -2.35 -9.90 -17.19
CA TYR A 98 -2.07 -11.31 -17.38
C TYR A 98 -2.01 -11.73 -18.87
N THR A 99 -2.97 -11.28 -19.66
CA THR A 99 -3.03 -11.64 -21.10
C THR A 99 -1.78 -11.17 -21.86
N PRO A 100 -1.32 -9.91 -21.76
CA PRO A 100 -0.05 -9.51 -22.38
C PRO A 100 1.18 -10.29 -21.87
N ALA A 101 1.17 -10.70 -20.59
CA ALA A 101 2.26 -11.52 -20.05
C ALA A 101 2.30 -12.92 -20.68
N ILE A 102 1.14 -13.53 -20.90
CA ILE A 102 1.01 -14.83 -21.58
C ILE A 102 1.54 -14.74 -23.01
N GLU A 103 1.08 -13.76 -23.78
CA GLU A 103 1.52 -13.58 -25.17
C GLU A 103 3.03 -13.37 -25.27
N LEU A 104 3.60 -12.60 -24.34
CA LEU A 104 5.02 -12.31 -24.30
C LEU A 104 5.87 -13.57 -24.00
N LEU A 105 5.37 -14.48 -23.14
CA LEU A 105 6.09 -15.69 -22.73
C LEU A 105 5.86 -16.88 -23.65
N LYS A 106 4.81 -16.89 -24.45
CA LYS A 106 4.47 -17.99 -25.36
C LYS A 106 5.66 -18.45 -26.21
N PRO A 107 6.44 -17.56 -26.88
CA PRO A 107 7.60 -17.99 -27.64
C PRO A 107 8.75 -18.59 -26.81
N ASN A 108 8.83 -18.24 -25.50
CA ASN A 108 9.85 -18.80 -24.63
C ASN A 108 9.52 -20.26 -24.27
N VAL A 109 8.23 -20.57 -24.06
CA VAL A 109 7.75 -21.93 -23.75
C VAL A 109 7.79 -22.81 -24.99
N GLU A 110 7.37 -22.30 -26.17
CA GLU A 110 7.37 -23.02 -27.42
C GLU A 110 8.76 -23.44 -27.89
N LYS A 111 9.80 -22.68 -27.59
CA LYS A 111 11.21 -23.01 -27.89
C LYS A 111 11.81 -24.11 -27.00
N GLY A 112 11.00 -24.78 -26.19
CA GLY A 112 11.43 -25.83 -25.27
C GLY A 112 12.13 -25.33 -24.02
N GLY A 113 11.92 -24.05 -23.66
CA GLY A 113 12.42 -23.47 -22.43
C GLY A 113 11.67 -24.04 -21.24
N HIS A 114 12.19 -25.10 -20.64
CA HIS A 114 11.72 -25.66 -19.37
C HIS A 114 12.32 -24.89 -18.17
N ASP A 115 12.69 -23.61 -18.39
CA ASP A 115 13.16 -22.76 -17.31
C ASP A 115 12.04 -22.59 -16.26
N PRO A 116 12.26 -23.03 -15.00
CA PRO A 116 11.26 -23.00 -13.94
C PRO A 116 10.69 -21.60 -13.71
N GLN A 117 11.50 -20.56 -13.89
CA GLN A 117 11.07 -19.17 -13.74
C GLN A 117 10.05 -18.77 -14.83
N THR A 118 10.28 -19.19 -16.06
CA THR A 118 9.38 -18.94 -17.21
C THR A 118 8.06 -19.67 -17.01
N LEU A 119 8.12 -20.97 -16.66
CA LEU A 119 6.93 -21.79 -16.42
C LEU A 119 6.10 -21.25 -15.25
N PHE A 120 6.76 -20.87 -14.15
CA PHE A 120 6.11 -20.25 -12.99
C PHE A 120 5.40 -18.95 -13.38
N THR A 121 6.10 -18.03 -14.06
CA THR A 121 5.51 -16.73 -14.43
C THR A 121 4.35 -16.91 -15.41
N MET A 122 4.47 -17.86 -16.36
CA MET A 122 3.40 -18.21 -17.28
C MET A 122 2.21 -18.85 -16.55
N GLY A 123 2.45 -19.77 -15.60
CA GLY A 123 1.43 -20.40 -14.78
C GLY A 123 0.63 -19.38 -13.97
N VAL A 124 1.32 -18.46 -13.29
CA VAL A 124 0.70 -17.37 -12.54
C VAL A 124 -0.12 -16.45 -13.46
N ALA A 125 0.40 -16.13 -14.65
CA ALA A 125 -0.32 -15.32 -15.64
C ALA A 125 -1.58 -16.05 -16.14
N CYS A 126 -1.50 -17.35 -16.41
CA CYS A 126 -2.65 -18.17 -16.81
C CYS A 126 -3.73 -18.21 -15.71
N LEU A 127 -3.34 -18.45 -14.45
CA LEU A 127 -4.27 -18.41 -13.33
C LEU A 127 -4.96 -17.05 -13.19
N GLY A 128 -4.21 -15.98 -13.36
CA GLY A 128 -4.74 -14.61 -13.29
C GLY A 128 -5.65 -14.24 -14.46
N ALA A 129 -5.40 -14.77 -15.64
CA ALA A 129 -6.25 -14.59 -16.82
C ALA A 129 -7.51 -15.48 -16.82
N GLY A 130 -7.61 -16.44 -15.87
CA GLY A 130 -8.74 -17.36 -15.78
C GLY A 130 -8.50 -18.72 -16.48
N TYR A 131 -7.36 -18.95 -17.11
CA TYR A 131 -6.98 -20.22 -17.70
C TYR A 131 -6.48 -21.21 -16.64
N VAL A 132 -7.41 -21.64 -15.77
CA VAL A 132 -7.11 -22.37 -14.53
C VAL A 132 -6.38 -23.68 -14.79
N ALA A 133 -6.93 -24.55 -15.64
CA ALA A 133 -6.35 -25.87 -15.92
C ALA A 133 -4.93 -25.76 -16.49
N GLN A 134 -4.70 -24.79 -17.38
CA GLN A 134 -3.39 -24.56 -17.96
C GLN A 134 -2.41 -24.00 -16.93
N GLY A 135 -2.87 -23.05 -16.09
CA GLY A 135 -2.04 -22.46 -15.04
C GLY A 135 -1.62 -23.48 -13.99
N GLU A 136 -2.54 -24.30 -13.50
CA GLU A 136 -2.23 -25.38 -12.53
C GLU A 136 -1.24 -26.40 -13.15
N LYS A 137 -1.48 -26.85 -14.40
CA LYS A 137 -0.57 -27.76 -15.09
C LYS A 137 0.84 -27.20 -15.20
N LEU A 138 1.00 -25.91 -15.50
CA LEU A 138 2.32 -25.27 -15.59
C LEU A 138 2.99 -25.22 -14.21
N LEU A 139 2.25 -24.92 -13.15
CA LEU A 139 2.78 -24.92 -11.80
C LEU A 139 3.11 -26.32 -11.30
N ASP A 140 2.35 -27.36 -11.67
CA ASP A 140 2.68 -28.76 -11.39
C ASP A 140 3.98 -29.15 -12.08
N THR A 141 4.14 -28.76 -13.37
CA THR A 141 5.40 -28.98 -14.10
C THR A 141 6.60 -28.32 -13.42
N VAL A 142 6.42 -27.15 -12.81
CA VAL A 142 7.48 -26.48 -12.01
C VAL A 142 7.82 -27.29 -10.77
N ASP A 143 6.81 -27.76 -10.04
CA ASP A 143 7.00 -28.57 -8.82
C ASP A 143 7.72 -29.89 -9.14
N ASP A 144 7.36 -30.55 -10.25
CA ASP A 144 7.94 -31.83 -10.69
C ASP A 144 9.36 -31.67 -11.22
N ALA A 145 9.60 -30.67 -12.07
CA ALA A 145 10.89 -30.43 -12.71
C ALA A 145 11.95 -29.84 -11.79
N SER A 146 11.53 -29.10 -10.79
CA SER A 146 12.41 -28.37 -9.88
C SER A 146 11.83 -28.34 -8.45
N PRO A 147 11.80 -29.46 -7.73
CA PRO A 147 11.35 -29.53 -6.35
C PRO A 147 12.22 -28.61 -5.49
N GLY A 148 11.72 -27.53 -5.03
CA GLY A 148 12.48 -26.51 -4.29
C GLY A 148 12.57 -25.16 -4.95
N PHE A 149 12.19 -25.06 -6.24
CA PHE A 149 12.07 -23.76 -6.88
C PHE A 149 10.81 -23.04 -6.37
N ARG A 150 11.01 -21.94 -5.63
CA ARG A 150 9.92 -21.08 -5.13
C ARG A 150 8.74 -21.85 -4.51
N VAL A 151 8.97 -22.99 -3.86
CA VAL A 151 7.94 -23.88 -3.28
C VAL A 151 6.86 -23.10 -2.53
N ASN A 152 7.28 -22.23 -1.65
CA ASN A 152 6.37 -21.43 -0.85
C ASN A 152 5.58 -20.38 -1.68
N GLU A 153 6.11 -19.93 -2.80
CA GLU A 153 5.48 -18.94 -3.65
C GLU A 153 4.46 -19.58 -4.59
N VAL A 154 4.70 -20.80 -5.06
CA VAL A 154 3.74 -21.59 -5.85
C VAL A 154 2.46 -21.81 -5.06
N ASP A 155 2.57 -22.36 -3.84
CA ASP A 155 1.42 -22.65 -2.99
C ASP A 155 0.69 -21.35 -2.57
N LEU A 156 1.43 -20.27 -2.34
CA LEU A 156 0.86 -18.95 -2.07
C LEU A 156 0.02 -18.44 -3.25
N MET A 157 0.54 -18.54 -4.49
CA MET A 157 -0.19 -18.11 -5.68
C MET A 157 -1.42 -18.97 -5.93
N ARG A 158 -1.31 -20.31 -5.80
CA ARG A 158 -2.47 -21.21 -5.86
C ARG A 158 -3.54 -20.79 -4.86
N GLY A 159 -3.18 -20.60 -3.60
CA GLY A 159 -4.09 -20.16 -2.55
C GLY A 159 -4.78 -18.84 -2.87
N ARG A 160 -4.02 -17.83 -3.31
CA ARG A 160 -4.56 -16.51 -3.69
C ARG A 160 -5.59 -16.58 -4.82
N PHE A 161 -5.26 -17.28 -5.91
CA PHE A 161 -6.15 -17.37 -7.06
C PHE A 161 -7.38 -18.24 -6.79
N ARG A 162 -7.26 -19.31 -6.00
CA ARG A 162 -8.39 -20.13 -5.58
C ARG A 162 -9.33 -19.34 -4.66
N LEU A 163 -8.81 -18.56 -3.72
CA LEU A 163 -9.60 -17.64 -2.90
C LEU A 163 -10.34 -16.58 -3.76
N ALA A 164 -9.67 -16.02 -4.75
CA ALA A 164 -10.29 -15.04 -5.65
C ALA A 164 -11.48 -15.62 -6.43
N ARG A 165 -11.46 -16.94 -6.71
CA ARG A 165 -12.54 -17.69 -7.36
C ARG A 165 -13.54 -18.32 -6.39
N LYS A 166 -13.39 -18.09 -5.09
CA LYS A 166 -14.21 -18.68 -4.03
C LYS A 166 -14.09 -20.21 -3.91
N ASP A 167 -13.03 -20.79 -4.45
CA ASP A 167 -12.64 -22.19 -4.20
C ASP A 167 -11.93 -22.25 -2.83
N PHE A 168 -12.73 -22.19 -1.77
CA PHE A 168 -12.20 -22.15 -0.41
C PHE A 168 -11.55 -23.47 0.00
N ALA A 169 -12.08 -24.62 -0.46
CA ALA A 169 -11.52 -25.93 -0.15
C ALA A 169 -10.14 -26.13 -0.79
N GLY A 170 -10.01 -25.85 -2.09
CA GLY A 170 -8.72 -25.90 -2.78
C GLY A 170 -7.73 -24.88 -2.25
N ALA A 171 -8.18 -23.67 -1.88
CA ALA A 171 -7.35 -22.65 -1.27
C ALA A 171 -6.81 -23.09 0.09
N LYS A 172 -7.65 -23.68 0.93
CA LYS A 172 -7.24 -24.24 2.22
C LYS A 172 -6.08 -25.23 2.07
N LEU A 173 -6.22 -26.21 1.17
CA LEU A 173 -5.17 -27.24 0.95
C LEU A 173 -3.82 -26.63 0.55
N ALA A 174 -3.83 -25.70 -0.40
CA ALA A 174 -2.59 -25.04 -0.84
C ALA A 174 -1.96 -24.18 0.29
N LEU A 175 -2.80 -23.46 1.05
CA LEU A 175 -2.32 -22.58 2.11
C LEU A 175 -1.89 -23.33 3.36
N GLU A 176 -2.48 -24.48 3.67
CA GLU A 176 -2.01 -25.39 4.74
C GLU A 176 -0.61 -25.93 4.40
N LYS A 177 -0.39 -26.35 3.16
CA LYS A 177 0.95 -26.77 2.68
C LYS A 177 1.96 -25.63 2.81
N LEU A 178 1.59 -24.40 2.42
CA LEU A 178 2.43 -23.22 2.60
C LEU A 178 2.77 -22.96 4.07
N VAL A 179 1.78 -22.95 4.97
CA VAL A 179 1.97 -22.63 6.38
C VAL A 179 2.77 -23.72 7.09
N SER A 180 2.59 -24.99 6.72
CA SER A 180 3.41 -26.08 7.25
C SER A 180 4.88 -26.00 6.83
N ALA A 181 5.14 -25.62 5.59
CA ALA A 181 6.50 -25.45 5.06
C ALA A 181 7.19 -24.17 5.54
N ARG A 182 6.40 -23.11 5.81
CA ARG A 182 6.89 -21.81 6.26
C ARG A 182 6.04 -21.27 7.40
N ALA A 183 6.38 -21.65 8.63
CA ALA A 183 5.63 -21.28 9.82
C ALA A 183 5.55 -19.74 10.04
N GLY A 184 6.58 -18.98 9.69
CA GLY A 184 6.63 -17.51 9.87
C GLY A 184 5.88 -16.68 8.82
N THR A 185 5.00 -17.25 7.98
CA THR A 185 4.27 -16.51 6.96
C THR A 185 2.99 -15.87 7.51
N ILE A 186 3.01 -14.55 7.71
CA ILE A 186 1.82 -13.80 8.17
C ILE A 186 0.77 -13.79 7.07
N GLU A 187 1.17 -13.48 5.83
CA GLU A 187 0.27 -13.48 4.68
C GLU A 187 -0.42 -14.83 4.48
N GLY A 188 0.35 -15.94 4.47
CA GLY A 188 -0.21 -17.28 4.29
C GLY A 188 -1.27 -17.62 5.34
N ARG A 189 -1.02 -17.29 6.61
CA ARG A 189 -2.00 -17.51 7.70
C ARG A 189 -3.25 -16.67 7.56
N VAL A 190 -3.13 -15.41 7.13
CA VAL A 190 -4.30 -14.53 6.90
C VAL A 190 -5.14 -15.03 5.73
N LEU A 191 -4.49 -15.51 4.67
CA LEU A 191 -5.20 -16.08 3.53
C LEU A 191 -5.86 -17.41 3.90
N LEU A 192 -5.20 -18.26 4.70
CA LEU A 192 -5.76 -19.49 5.22
C LEU A 192 -6.98 -19.22 6.11
N ALA A 193 -6.91 -18.21 6.98
CA ALA A 193 -8.05 -17.78 7.77
C ALA A 193 -9.23 -17.37 6.88
N ARG A 194 -9.01 -16.67 5.76
CA ARG A 194 -10.07 -16.34 4.80
C ARG A 194 -10.67 -17.56 4.10
N ALA A 195 -9.85 -18.59 3.82
CA ALA A 195 -10.34 -19.83 3.26
C ALA A 195 -11.24 -20.57 4.27
N LEU A 196 -10.84 -20.61 5.55
CA LEU A 196 -11.59 -21.19 6.64
C LEU A 196 -12.89 -20.43 6.92
N ASP A 197 -12.86 -19.08 6.96
CA ASP A 197 -14.07 -18.24 7.05
C ASP A 197 -15.05 -18.58 5.90
N GLY A 198 -14.55 -18.77 4.68
CA GLY A 198 -15.37 -19.13 3.52
C GLY A 198 -15.97 -20.54 3.57
N LEU A 199 -15.39 -21.44 4.37
CA LEU A 199 -15.89 -22.78 4.64
C LEU A 199 -16.83 -22.84 5.86
N GLY A 200 -17.00 -21.71 6.59
CA GLY A 200 -17.80 -21.65 7.81
C GLY A 200 -17.10 -22.16 9.07
N ASP A 201 -15.78 -22.35 9.02
CA ASP A 201 -14.97 -22.75 10.19
C ASP A 201 -14.40 -21.51 10.87
N ASP A 202 -15.27 -20.74 11.51
CA ASP A 202 -14.91 -19.48 12.18
C ASP A 202 -13.92 -19.69 13.33
N GLY A 203 -13.98 -20.86 14.00
CA GLY A 203 -13.09 -21.20 15.09
C GLY A 203 -11.63 -21.36 14.63
N ALA A 204 -11.41 -22.18 13.59
CA ALA A 204 -10.09 -22.35 13.02
C ALA A 204 -9.58 -21.05 12.34
N ALA A 205 -10.47 -20.28 11.72
CA ALA A 205 -10.13 -18.99 11.14
C ALA A 205 -9.63 -17.99 12.19
N ALA A 206 -10.30 -17.93 13.35
CA ALA A 206 -9.88 -17.07 14.46
C ALA A 206 -8.49 -17.45 14.99
N LEU A 207 -8.23 -18.75 15.16
CA LEU A 207 -6.92 -19.27 15.57
C LEU A 207 -5.81 -18.87 14.57
N MET A 208 -6.09 -18.95 13.26
CA MET A 208 -5.12 -18.53 12.25
C MET A 208 -4.87 -17.01 12.25
N LYS A 209 -5.90 -16.20 12.47
CA LYS A 209 -5.77 -14.73 12.63
C LYS A 209 -4.93 -14.37 13.85
N ASP A 210 -5.14 -15.07 14.96
CA ASP A 210 -4.38 -14.87 16.19
C ASP A 210 -2.93 -15.31 16.02
N ALA A 211 -2.69 -16.47 15.42
CA ALA A 211 -1.34 -16.93 15.10
C ALA A 211 -0.60 -15.96 14.16
N ALA A 212 -1.26 -15.41 13.15
CA ALA A 212 -0.70 -14.38 12.27
C ALA A 212 -0.32 -13.10 13.04
N TRP A 213 -1.14 -12.69 14.00
CA TRP A 213 -0.85 -11.54 14.85
C TRP A 213 0.33 -11.78 15.78
N HIS A 214 0.41 -12.94 16.43
CA HIS A 214 1.54 -13.31 17.29
C HIS A 214 2.86 -13.32 16.51
N GLU A 215 2.85 -13.91 15.32
CA GLU A 215 4.01 -13.91 14.43
C GLU A 215 4.44 -12.48 14.05
N TYR A 216 3.48 -11.61 13.74
CA TYR A 216 3.75 -10.20 13.42
C TYR A 216 4.40 -9.46 14.60
N VAL A 217 3.94 -9.68 15.82
CA VAL A 217 4.48 -9.01 17.02
C VAL A 217 5.90 -9.48 17.32
N SER A 218 6.20 -10.76 17.12
CA SER A 218 7.53 -11.35 17.33
C SER A 218 8.52 -11.06 16.20
N ALA A 219 8.02 -10.69 15.01
CA ALA A 219 8.84 -10.43 13.83
C ALA A 219 9.76 -9.20 14.02
N PRO A 220 10.97 -9.21 13.42
CA PRO A 220 11.88 -8.07 13.45
C PRO A 220 11.27 -6.85 12.71
N GLY A 221 11.74 -5.64 13.08
CA GLY A 221 11.14 -4.38 12.63
C GLY A 221 11.02 -4.20 11.12
N PHE A 222 12.00 -4.69 10.36
CA PHE A 222 11.96 -4.61 8.88
C PHE A 222 10.85 -5.50 8.27
N GLN A 223 10.63 -6.69 8.84
CA GLN A 223 9.58 -7.59 8.42
C GLN A 223 8.21 -7.06 8.83
N ARG A 224 8.08 -6.51 10.05
CA ARG A 224 6.84 -5.87 10.50
C ARG A 224 6.38 -4.74 9.58
N ARG A 225 7.30 -3.92 9.05
CA ARG A 225 6.94 -2.87 8.08
C ARG A 225 6.38 -3.46 6.79
N LYS A 226 6.98 -4.53 6.28
CA LYS A 226 6.57 -5.17 5.02
C LYS A 226 5.22 -5.88 5.13
N GLU A 227 4.96 -6.54 6.26
CA GLU A 227 3.79 -7.39 6.45
C GLU A 227 2.67 -6.74 7.29
N ARG A 228 2.82 -5.45 7.64
CA ARG A 228 1.87 -4.70 8.47
C ARG A 228 0.44 -4.76 7.96
N LEU A 229 0.24 -4.58 6.66
CA LEU A 229 -1.09 -4.57 6.05
C LEU A 229 -1.77 -5.94 6.18
N TRP A 230 -1.01 -7.02 6.12
CA TRP A 230 -1.54 -8.37 6.35
C TRP A 230 -1.91 -8.58 7.82
N ALA A 231 -1.07 -8.17 8.75
CA ALA A 231 -1.37 -8.22 10.18
C ALA A 231 -2.62 -7.40 10.56
N TRP A 232 -2.81 -6.24 9.93
CA TRP A 232 -4.00 -5.42 10.15
C TRP A 232 -5.27 -6.04 9.56
N ARG A 233 -5.16 -6.83 8.50
CA ARG A 233 -6.28 -7.64 7.98
C ARG A 233 -6.65 -8.78 8.93
N ALA A 234 -5.67 -9.33 9.65
CA ALA A 234 -5.95 -10.34 10.69
C ALA A 234 -6.71 -9.73 11.89
N ARG A 235 -6.31 -8.52 12.31
CA ARG A 235 -6.92 -7.81 13.45
C ARG A 235 -7.26 -6.35 13.10
N PRO A 236 -8.39 -6.09 12.44
CA PRO A 236 -8.78 -4.75 11.98
C PRO A 236 -9.08 -3.78 13.14
N SER A 237 -9.36 -4.25 14.33
CA SER A 237 -9.54 -3.41 15.53
C SER A 237 -8.29 -2.60 15.88
N ARG A 238 -7.09 -3.12 15.62
CA ARG A 238 -5.83 -2.44 15.97
C ARG A 238 -5.59 -1.17 15.16
N PRO A 239 -5.63 -1.16 13.81
CA PRO A 239 -5.52 0.08 13.07
C PRO A 239 -6.67 1.05 13.39
N ALA A 240 -7.88 0.57 13.65
CA ALA A 240 -9.01 1.42 14.06
C ALA A 240 -8.71 2.15 15.38
N THR A 241 -8.15 1.48 16.39
CA THR A 241 -7.75 2.13 17.64
C THR A 241 -6.64 3.16 17.43
N TYR A 242 -5.64 2.88 16.58
CA TYR A 242 -4.58 3.85 16.28
C TYR A 242 -5.12 5.10 15.57
N VAL A 243 -6.05 4.93 14.62
CA VAL A 243 -6.72 6.05 13.96
C VAL A 243 -7.54 6.86 14.97
N LEU A 244 -8.29 6.20 15.84
CA LEU A 244 -9.06 6.87 16.89
C LEU A 244 -8.16 7.70 17.81
N ILE A 245 -7.07 7.12 18.30
CA ILE A 245 -6.09 7.84 19.15
C ILE A 245 -5.49 9.02 18.40
N ALA A 246 -5.13 8.85 17.12
CA ALA A 246 -4.58 9.94 16.32
C ALA A 246 -5.58 11.09 16.12
N VAL A 247 -6.85 10.75 15.85
CA VAL A 247 -7.93 11.75 15.73
C VAL A 247 -8.15 12.49 17.05
N LEU A 248 -8.21 11.79 18.17
CA LEU A 248 -8.34 12.40 19.49
C LEU A 248 -7.14 13.29 19.84
N ALA A 249 -5.93 12.86 19.57
CA ALA A 249 -4.73 13.67 19.78
C ALA A 249 -4.73 14.92 18.88
N LEU A 250 -5.13 14.80 17.62
CA LEU A 250 -5.22 15.91 16.69
C LEU A 250 -6.30 16.92 17.10
N THR A 251 -7.47 16.46 17.54
CA THR A 251 -8.55 17.34 18.03
C THR A 251 -8.12 18.05 19.31
N LEU A 252 -7.49 17.36 20.25
CA LEU A 252 -6.95 17.95 21.46
C LEU A 252 -5.88 19.00 21.13
N PHE A 253 -4.94 18.68 20.24
CA PHE A 253 -3.93 19.64 19.78
C PHE A 253 -4.58 20.87 19.12
N ALA A 254 -5.55 20.66 18.23
CA ALA A 254 -6.25 21.75 17.56
C ALA A 254 -6.99 22.67 18.57
N THR A 255 -7.68 22.10 19.55
CA THR A 255 -8.40 22.89 20.58
C THR A 255 -7.45 23.68 21.47
N LEU A 256 -6.29 23.14 21.82
CA LEU A 256 -5.30 23.83 22.66
C LEU A 256 -4.46 24.86 21.88
N ALA A 257 -4.14 24.57 20.62
CA ALA A 257 -3.30 25.44 19.80
C ALA A 257 -4.08 26.57 19.09
N ALA A 258 -5.32 26.32 18.67
CA ALA A 258 -6.13 27.29 17.94
C ALA A 258 -6.28 28.65 18.63
N PRO A 259 -6.59 28.77 19.95
CA PRO A 259 -6.72 30.05 20.60
C PRO A 259 -5.41 30.85 20.64
N ARG A 260 -4.27 30.16 20.80
CA ARG A 260 -2.94 30.81 20.81
C ARG A 260 -2.54 31.31 19.41
N ILE A 261 -2.82 30.54 18.38
CA ILE A 261 -2.55 30.92 16.99
C ILE A 261 -3.43 32.10 16.59
N ASN A 262 -4.72 32.09 16.97
CA ASN A 262 -5.64 33.19 16.68
C ASN A 262 -5.25 34.48 17.39
N GLN A 263 -4.81 34.42 18.66
CA GLN A 263 -4.29 35.56 19.40
C GLN A 263 -3.04 36.14 18.74
N TRP A 264 -2.10 35.28 18.31
CA TRP A 264 -0.91 35.72 17.62
C TRP A 264 -1.20 36.33 16.23
N ALA A 265 -2.12 35.74 15.46
CA ALA A 265 -2.56 36.30 14.18
C ALA A 265 -3.26 37.67 14.36
N ALA A 266 -4.13 37.80 15.36
CA ALA A 266 -4.79 39.07 15.69
C ALA A 266 -3.81 40.15 16.15
N ALA A 267 -2.79 39.78 16.95
CA ALA A 267 -1.73 40.70 17.37
C ALA A 267 -0.91 41.22 16.17
N ARG A 268 -0.62 40.34 15.23
CA ARG A 268 0.13 40.68 14.00
C ARG A 268 -0.66 41.59 13.07
N GLN A 269 -1.98 41.36 12.92
CA GLN A 269 -2.87 42.25 12.17
C GLN A 269 -2.98 43.63 12.82
N ARG A 270 -3.09 43.73 14.15
CA ARG A 270 -3.10 45.03 14.86
C ARG A 270 -1.81 45.78 14.68
N ALA A 271 -0.66 45.12 14.73
CA ALA A 271 0.65 45.73 14.48
C ALA A 271 0.78 46.23 13.05
N ALA A 272 0.30 45.47 12.05
CA ALA A 272 0.31 45.88 10.66
C ALA A 272 -0.62 47.09 10.40
N ASN A 273 -1.81 47.08 10.97
CA ASN A 273 -2.77 48.20 10.85
C ASN A 273 -2.31 49.46 11.64
N GLY A 274 -1.62 49.28 12.76
CA GLY A 274 -1.07 50.38 13.53
C GLY A 274 0.10 51.08 12.82
N ALA A 275 0.91 50.35 12.07
CA ALA A 275 1.98 50.93 11.24
C ALA A 275 1.46 51.75 10.06
N TYR A 276 0.22 51.52 9.62
CA TYR A 276 -0.41 52.26 8.52
C TYR A 276 -1.20 53.52 9.01
N SER A 277 -1.37 53.69 10.33
CA SER A 277 -2.20 54.70 10.94
C SER A 277 -1.37 55.83 11.63
N ASP A 278 -0.06 55.88 11.37
CA ASP A 278 0.78 56.98 11.84
C ASP A 278 0.72 58.13 10.80
N PRO A 279 -0.08 59.19 11.04
CA PRO A 279 -0.23 60.31 10.12
C PRO A 279 0.95 61.29 10.15
N GLY A 280 2.01 60.97 10.92
CA GLY A 280 3.13 61.84 11.16
C GLY A 280 4.21 61.97 10.07
N LEU A 281 3.99 61.38 8.89
CA LEU A 281 4.96 61.42 7.80
C LEU A 281 4.46 62.09 6.50
N MET A 282 3.43 62.92 6.59
CA MET A 282 3.05 63.87 5.54
C MET A 282 3.02 65.25 6.11
N ASP A 283 4.18 65.86 6.30
CA ASP A 283 4.32 67.28 6.35
C ASP A 283 4.61 67.74 4.90
N PRO A 284 3.65 68.41 4.23
CA PRO A 284 3.82 68.84 2.85
C PRO A 284 4.37 70.29 2.73
N ASP A 285 5.02 70.81 3.75
CA ASP A 285 5.56 72.19 3.69
C ASP A 285 6.98 72.23 4.30
N GLU A 286 8.01 71.86 3.47
CA GLU A 286 9.30 72.49 3.50
C GLU A 286 10.00 72.30 2.11
#